data_ac0b343643102b8e66da9a1acb5c273c
#
_entry.id   ac0b343643102b8e66da9a1acb5c273c
#
_cell.length_a   1.000
_cell.length_b   1.000
_cell.length_c   1.000
_cell.angle_alpha   90.00
_cell.angle_beta   90.00
_cell.angle_gamma   90.00
#
_symmetry.space_group_name_H-M   'P 1'
#
loop_
_entity.id
_entity.type
_entity.pdbx_description
1 polymer ?
#
loop_
_entity_poly.entity_id
_entity_poly.type
_entity_poly.pdbx_seq_one_letter_code
_entity_poly.pdbx_strand_id
1 'polypeptide(L)'
;MAAGLAQRFAPISYERPKGMLRVRGEVLIERQIEQLHAAGITDITVVVGYKKEYFFHLADRFGVTIVVNDDYVNRNNNGSLWAVRERLGNTYVCSSDDYFTSNPFESHVYQAYYAAQYVEGPTREWCISTGPGGRITAVTVGGRDAWTMMGHVYFDRAFSTGFRRILEEVYELPETAPKLWEQIYIEHIKDLDMVLRRYPAGVVNEFDSLDEVRGFDPMFMNNLDSEIFENIAQTLGCGKNDVHDFYPLKQGITNLSCHFAVG
;
A
#
# COMPACT_ATOMS: atom_id res chain seq x y z
N MET A 1 1.60 6.45 0.46
CA MET A 1 0.37 6.56 1.27
C MET A 1 0.49 5.64 2.48
N ALA A 2 0.26 6.14 3.71
CA ALA A 2 0.51 5.43 4.98
C ALA A 2 -0.59 5.71 6.03
N ALA A 3 -1.82 6.04 5.59
CA ALA A 3 -2.89 6.46 6.49
C ALA A 3 -3.80 5.31 6.97
N GLY A 4 -3.74 4.14 6.36
CA GLY A 4 -4.66 3.03 6.56
C GLY A 4 -4.55 2.32 7.91
N LEU A 5 -5.65 1.71 8.35
CA LEU A 5 -5.76 0.96 9.63
C LEU A 5 -5.02 -0.38 9.62
N ALA A 6 -4.71 -0.94 8.45
CA ALA A 6 -4.07 -2.25 8.27
C ALA A 6 -4.71 -3.37 9.11
N GLN A 7 -6.04 -3.47 9.12
CA GLN A 7 -6.80 -4.41 9.98
C GLN A 7 -6.40 -5.87 9.77
N ARG A 8 -6.04 -6.27 8.55
CA ARG A 8 -5.58 -7.64 8.23
C ARG A 8 -4.23 -8.00 8.88
N PHE A 9 -3.53 -7.00 9.42
CA PHE A 9 -2.29 -7.17 10.18
C PHE A 9 -2.50 -7.23 11.70
N ALA A 10 -3.73 -7.35 12.16
CA ALA A 10 -3.97 -7.62 13.57
C ALA A 10 -3.26 -8.92 14.02
N PRO A 11 -2.64 -8.97 15.21
CA PRO A 11 -2.67 -7.92 16.23
C PRO A 11 -1.56 -6.87 16.09
N ILE A 12 -0.59 -7.01 15.20
CA ILE A 12 0.54 -6.07 15.09
C ILE A 12 0.08 -4.66 14.74
N SER A 13 -0.96 -4.52 13.90
CA SER A 13 -1.53 -3.21 13.58
C SER A 13 -2.10 -2.49 14.80
N TYR A 14 -2.39 -3.20 15.91
CA TYR A 14 -2.78 -2.59 17.18
C TYR A 14 -1.62 -1.94 17.92
N GLU A 15 -0.39 -2.35 17.63
CA GLU A 15 0.83 -1.78 18.21
C GLU A 15 1.46 -0.71 17.32
N ARG A 16 1.59 -0.98 16.01
CA ARG A 16 2.25 -0.09 15.05
C ARG A 16 1.62 -0.12 13.66
N PRO A 17 1.73 0.95 12.87
CA PRO A 17 1.21 0.96 11.50
C PRO A 17 2.04 0.05 10.59
N LYS A 18 1.39 -0.51 9.55
CA LYS A 18 1.98 -1.48 8.62
C LYS A 18 3.28 -0.98 7.96
N GLY A 19 3.32 0.28 7.51
CA GLY A 19 4.52 0.86 6.89
C GLY A 19 5.74 0.94 7.81
N MET A 20 5.55 0.79 9.12
CA MET A 20 6.62 0.75 10.12
C MET A 20 7.08 -0.67 10.47
N LEU A 21 6.57 -1.69 9.78
CA LEU A 21 7.06 -3.06 9.95
C LEU A 21 8.48 -3.18 9.41
N ARG A 22 9.27 -3.98 10.13
CA ARG A 22 10.63 -4.31 9.74
C ARG A 22 10.62 -5.67 9.03
N VAL A 23 10.88 -5.65 7.72
CA VAL A 23 10.95 -6.84 6.86
C VAL A 23 12.36 -6.98 6.35
N ARG A 24 12.96 -8.16 6.50
CA ARG A 24 14.38 -8.42 6.17
C ARG A 24 15.35 -7.41 6.80
N GLY A 25 15.03 -6.96 8.02
CA GLY A 25 15.85 -6.01 8.76
C GLY A 25 15.65 -4.54 8.41
N GLU A 26 14.82 -4.18 7.42
CA GLU A 26 14.57 -2.81 6.95
C GLU A 26 13.11 -2.41 7.23
N VAL A 27 12.89 -1.15 7.63
CA VAL A 27 11.54 -0.61 7.80
C VAL A 27 10.95 -0.30 6.42
N LEU A 28 9.75 -0.81 6.13
CA LEU A 28 9.13 -0.74 4.79
C LEU A 28 9.15 0.67 4.20
N ILE A 29 8.60 1.65 4.90
CA ILE A 29 8.52 3.02 4.39
C ILE A 29 9.89 3.71 4.30
N GLU A 30 10.80 3.43 5.23
CA GLU A 30 12.16 4.00 5.21
C GLU A 30 12.92 3.49 3.99
N ARG A 31 12.84 2.18 3.71
CA ARG A 31 13.41 1.56 2.51
C ARG A 31 12.87 2.20 1.22
N GLN A 32 11.56 2.43 1.10
CA GLN A 32 10.99 3.11 -0.07
C GLN A 32 11.54 4.53 -0.23
N ILE A 33 11.63 5.30 0.87
CA ILE A 33 12.19 6.66 0.85
C ILE A 33 13.66 6.62 0.38
N GLU A 34 14.46 5.69 0.89
CA GLU A 34 15.86 5.52 0.48
C GLU A 34 15.99 5.16 -1.00
N GLN A 35 15.10 4.30 -1.53
CA GLN A 35 15.07 3.95 -2.95
C GLN A 35 14.66 5.14 -3.83
N LEU A 36 13.71 5.97 -3.39
CA LEU A 36 13.34 7.22 -4.07
C LEU A 36 14.52 8.21 -4.08
N HIS A 37 15.19 8.42 -2.93
CA HIS A 37 16.38 9.25 -2.85
C HIS A 37 17.51 8.75 -3.77
N ALA A 38 17.75 7.44 -3.81
CA ALA A 38 18.74 6.82 -4.70
C ALA A 38 18.42 7.05 -6.19
N ALA A 39 17.15 7.23 -6.54
CA ALA A 39 16.70 7.62 -7.88
C ALA A 39 16.73 9.14 -8.12
N GLY A 40 17.20 9.94 -7.15
CA GLY A 40 17.23 11.41 -7.25
C GLY A 40 15.91 12.10 -6.97
N ILE A 41 14.94 11.40 -6.41
CA ILE A 41 13.61 11.93 -6.05
C ILE A 41 13.64 12.35 -4.59
N THR A 42 13.63 13.68 -4.35
CA THR A 42 13.78 14.26 -3.00
C THR A 42 12.54 14.98 -2.48
N ASP A 43 11.63 15.40 -3.36
CA ASP A 43 10.33 15.97 -2.93
C ASP A 43 9.36 14.82 -2.64
N ILE A 44 9.38 14.36 -1.39
CA ILE A 44 8.59 13.22 -0.93
C ILE A 44 7.57 13.69 0.09
N THR A 45 6.30 13.34 -0.11
CA THR A 45 5.22 13.57 0.84
C THR A 45 4.70 12.24 1.37
N VAL A 46 4.70 12.07 2.69
CA VAL A 46 4.11 10.91 3.37
C VAL A 46 2.75 11.31 3.92
N VAL A 47 1.69 10.70 3.38
CA VAL A 47 0.33 10.91 3.88
C VAL A 47 0.03 9.89 4.96
N VAL A 48 -0.21 10.38 6.17
CA VAL A 48 -0.40 9.59 7.40
C VAL A 48 -1.81 9.75 7.97
N GLY A 49 -2.25 8.80 8.78
CA GLY A 49 -3.55 8.84 9.46
C GLY A 49 -3.51 8.02 10.74
N TYR A 50 -3.82 6.72 10.66
CA TYR A 50 -3.73 5.82 11.80
C TYR A 50 -2.33 5.78 12.39
N LYS A 51 -2.22 6.00 13.72
CA LYS A 51 -0.94 6.03 14.44
C LYS A 51 0.11 6.93 13.77
N LYS A 52 -0.33 8.10 13.32
CA LYS A 52 0.49 9.07 12.56
C LYS A 52 1.78 9.47 13.26
N GLU A 53 1.79 9.44 14.59
CA GLU A 53 2.96 9.77 15.43
C GLU A 53 4.18 8.90 15.14
N TYR A 54 3.98 7.66 14.70
CA TYR A 54 5.06 6.75 14.31
C TYR A 54 5.86 7.22 13.09
N PHE A 55 5.29 8.12 12.28
CA PHE A 55 5.91 8.59 11.05
C PHE A 55 6.60 9.97 11.17
N PHE A 56 6.38 10.69 12.26
CA PHE A 56 6.87 12.08 12.37
C PHE A 56 8.40 12.20 12.29
N HIS A 57 9.13 11.21 12.82
CA HIS A 57 10.59 11.19 12.75
C HIS A 57 11.14 11.14 11.30
N LEU A 58 10.33 10.71 10.32
CA LEU A 58 10.74 10.64 8.91
C LEU A 58 11.01 12.03 8.34
N ALA A 59 10.34 13.08 8.85
CA ALA A 59 10.59 14.45 8.44
C ALA A 59 12.01 14.88 8.79
N ASP A 60 12.45 14.64 10.02
CA ASP A 60 13.78 15.01 10.49
C ASP A 60 14.87 14.13 9.86
N ARG A 61 14.60 12.84 9.72
CA ARG A 61 15.59 11.86 9.23
C ARG A 61 15.80 11.90 7.73
N PHE A 62 14.75 12.08 6.96
CA PHE A 62 14.76 11.96 5.50
C PHE A 62 14.37 13.25 4.76
N GLY A 63 13.98 14.30 5.46
CA GLY A 63 13.55 15.57 4.85
C GLY A 63 12.20 15.47 4.14
N VAL A 64 11.37 14.50 4.44
CA VAL A 64 10.05 14.31 3.83
C VAL A 64 9.01 15.26 4.43
N THR A 65 8.00 15.61 3.64
CA THR A 65 6.83 16.35 4.14
C THR A 65 5.80 15.37 4.71
N ILE A 66 5.34 15.59 5.93
CA ILE A 66 4.23 14.82 6.52
C ILE A 66 2.92 15.57 6.31
N VAL A 67 1.92 14.91 5.72
CA VAL A 67 0.55 15.41 5.57
C VAL A 67 -0.40 14.46 6.29
N VAL A 68 -1.26 15.01 7.13
CA VAL A 68 -2.26 14.20 7.86
C VAL A 68 -3.54 14.10 7.03
N ASN A 69 -4.00 12.88 6.81
CA ASN A 69 -5.35 12.60 6.35
C ASN A 69 -6.24 12.38 7.59
N ASP A 70 -6.98 13.38 8.01
CA ASP A 70 -7.86 13.28 9.20
C ASP A 70 -9.12 12.44 8.93
N ASP A 71 -9.43 12.17 7.66
CA ASP A 71 -10.63 11.42 7.26
C ASP A 71 -10.36 9.92 6.98
N TYR A 72 -9.20 9.42 7.41
CA TYR A 72 -8.75 8.04 7.15
C TYR A 72 -9.67 6.94 7.69
N VAL A 73 -10.53 7.26 8.64
CA VAL A 73 -11.52 6.32 9.22
C VAL A 73 -12.76 6.19 8.34
N ASN A 74 -13.17 7.29 7.73
CA ASN A 74 -14.43 7.39 6.99
C ASN A 74 -14.24 7.16 5.48
N ARG A 75 -13.02 7.34 4.99
CA ARG A 75 -12.69 7.22 3.57
C ARG A 75 -11.56 6.23 3.32
N ASN A 76 -11.61 5.62 2.15
CA ASN A 76 -10.54 4.75 1.69
C ASN A 76 -9.33 5.61 1.21
N ASN A 77 -8.39 5.02 0.48
CA ASN A 77 -7.15 5.68 0.03
C ASN A 77 -7.37 6.90 -0.88
N ASN A 78 -8.57 7.08 -1.45
CA ASN A 78 -8.97 8.31 -2.13
C ASN A 78 -8.85 9.54 -1.23
N GLY A 79 -9.14 9.42 0.07
CA GLY A 79 -8.94 10.48 1.06
C GLY A 79 -7.48 10.89 1.22
N SER A 80 -6.55 9.94 1.06
CA SER A 80 -5.12 10.25 1.08
C SER A 80 -4.68 11.07 -0.12
N LEU A 81 -5.18 10.76 -1.34
CA LEU A 81 -4.90 11.57 -2.53
C LEU A 81 -5.60 12.93 -2.47
N TRP A 82 -6.79 12.99 -1.90
CA TRP A 82 -7.48 14.26 -1.66
C TRP A 82 -6.66 15.20 -0.78
N ALA A 83 -6.08 14.70 0.31
CA ALA A 83 -5.27 15.49 1.23
C ALA A 83 -4.04 16.15 0.57
N VAL A 84 -3.54 15.55 -0.53
CA VAL A 84 -2.37 16.04 -1.26
C VAL A 84 -2.66 16.42 -2.72
N ARG A 85 -3.93 16.55 -3.11
CA ARG A 85 -4.34 16.78 -4.50
C ARG A 85 -3.66 17.97 -5.18
N GLU A 86 -3.35 19.03 -4.39
CA GLU A 86 -2.65 20.22 -4.89
C GLU A 86 -1.17 19.98 -5.20
N ARG A 87 -0.60 18.89 -4.69
CA ARG A 87 0.80 18.49 -4.89
C ARG A 87 0.96 17.49 -6.04
N LEU A 88 -0.15 16.96 -6.58
CA LEU A 88 -0.09 16.03 -7.69
C LEU A 88 0.43 16.73 -8.96
N GLY A 89 1.37 16.09 -9.60
CA GLY A 89 2.01 16.57 -10.84
C GLY A 89 2.68 15.40 -11.52
N ASN A 90 3.96 15.49 -11.84
CA ASN A 90 4.77 14.33 -12.20
C ASN A 90 5.14 13.59 -10.90
N THR A 91 4.34 12.61 -10.50
CA THR A 91 4.34 12.09 -9.13
C THR A 91 4.26 10.58 -9.09
N TYR A 92 5.16 9.94 -8.37
CA TYR A 92 4.94 8.55 -7.94
C TYR A 92 3.92 8.51 -6.81
N VAL A 93 2.98 7.58 -6.89
CA VAL A 93 2.06 7.25 -5.80
C VAL A 93 2.35 5.82 -5.36
N CYS A 94 2.76 5.66 -4.10
CA CYS A 94 3.19 4.39 -3.54
C CYS A 94 2.38 4.06 -2.29
N SER A 95 2.14 2.77 -2.06
CA SER A 95 1.67 2.25 -0.77
C SER A 95 2.86 2.01 0.16
N SER A 96 2.69 2.26 1.46
CA SER A 96 3.79 2.14 2.44
C SER A 96 4.12 0.70 2.82
N ASP A 97 3.41 -0.24 2.28
CA ASP A 97 3.49 -1.69 2.51
C ASP A 97 4.13 -2.46 1.35
N ASP A 98 4.49 -1.78 0.28
CA ASP A 98 5.27 -2.37 -0.80
C ASP A 98 6.73 -2.58 -0.38
N TYR A 99 7.27 -3.75 -0.69
CA TYR A 99 8.70 -4.06 -0.59
C TYR A 99 9.26 -4.31 -2.01
N PHE A 100 10.12 -3.43 -2.47
CA PHE A 100 10.79 -3.58 -3.76
C PHE A 100 12.15 -4.25 -3.58
N THR A 101 12.34 -5.44 -4.15
CA THR A 101 13.64 -6.18 -4.05
C THR A 101 14.75 -5.51 -4.84
N SER A 102 14.40 -4.78 -5.90
CA SER A 102 15.28 -3.87 -6.63
C SER A 102 14.61 -2.51 -6.76
N ASN A 103 15.39 -1.43 -6.92
CA ASN A 103 14.83 -0.09 -7.03
C ASN A 103 14.03 0.07 -8.34
N PRO A 104 12.70 0.26 -8.30
CA PRO A 104 11.87 0.43 -9.49
C PRO A 104 11.78 1.90 -9.96
N PHE A 105 12.29 2.83 -9.16
CA PHE A 105 12.11 4.26 -9.40
C PHE A 105 13.14 4.81 -10.37
N GLU A 106 12.71 5.72 -11.21
CA GLU A 106 13.51 6.43 -12.19
C GLU A 106 13.34 7.94 -12.02
N SER A 107 14.43 8.70 -12.17
CA SER A 107 14.41 10.15 -12.05
C SER A 107 13.56 10.84 -13.12
N HIS A 108 13.37 10.20 -14.28
CA HIS A 108 12.61 10.74 -15.40
C HIS A 108 11.67 9.70 -15.96
N VAL A 109 10.39 10.00 -15.91
CA VAL A 109 9.32 9.18 -16.48
C VAL A 109 8.45 10.10 -17.36
N TYR A 110 8.11 9.63 -18.56
CA TYR A 110 7.48 10.47 -19.58
C TYR A 110 6.00 10.20 -19.81
N GLN A 111 5.47 9.16 -19.16
CA GLN A 111 4.07 8.74 -19.33
C GLN A 111 3.54 8.12 -18.05
N ALA A 112 2.29 8.41 -17.73
CA ALA A 112 1.61 7.77 -16.59
C ALA A 112 1.55 6.25 -16.78
N TYR A 113 1.85 5.51 -15.71
CA TYR A 113 1.81 4.05 -15.74
C TYR A 113 1.36 3.44 -14.42
N TYR A 114 0.79 2.24 -14.49
CA TYR A 114 0.59 1.35 -13.35
C TYR A 114 1.60 0.20 -13.40
N ALA A 115 2.32 -0.04 -12.31
CA ALA A 115 3.19 -1.20 -12.18
C ALA A 115 2.36 -2.48 -12.15
N ALA A 116 2.84 -3.52 -12.84
CA ALA A 116 2.13 -4.79 -12.90
C ALA A 116 3.10 -5.97 -12.89
N GLN A 117 2.65 -7.06 -12.30
CA GLN A 117 3.31 -8.37 -12.36
C GLN A 117 2.38 -9.40 -13.00
N TYR A 118 2.98 -10.37 -13.67
CA TYR A 118 2.22 -11.46 -14.28
C TYR A 118 1.97 -12.56 -13.27
N VAL A 119 0.71 -12.99 -13.17
CA VAL A 119 0.28 -14.10 -12.32
C VAL A 119 -0.13 -15.26 -13.21
N GLU A 120 0.54 -16.40 -13.04
CA GLU A 120 0.17 -17.66 -13.69
C GLU A 120 -0.96 -18.35 -12.92
N GLY A 121 -1.88 -18.98 -13.67
CA GLY A 121 -3.02 -19.67 -13.07
C GLY A 121 -4.14 -18.71 -12.63
N PRO A 122 -5.09 -19.20 -11.82
CA PRO A 122 -6.21 -18.40 -11.35
C PRO A 122 -5.76 -17.38 -10.32
N THR A 123 -6.29 -16.17 -10.40
CA THR A 123 -6.04 -15.09 -9.45
C THR A 123 -7.32 -14.36 -9.06
N ARG A 124 -7.32 -13.73 -7.88
CA ARG A 124 -8.39 -12.83 -7.41
C ARG A 124 -7.98 -11.36 -7.51
N GLU A 125 -6.76 -11.12 -7.97
CA GLU A 125 -6.20 -9.77 -8.13
C GLU A 125 -6.88 -8.99 -9.25
N TRP A 126 -6.57 -7.71 -9.34
CA TRP A 126 -7.08 -6.81 -10.36
C TRP A 126 -6.31 -6.99 -11.66
N CYS A 127 -6.94 -7.70 -12.61
CA CYS A 127 -6.36 -8.05 -13.90
C CYS A 127 -6.49 -6.92 -14.91
N ILE A 128 -5.40 -6.57 -15.56
CA ILE A 128 -5.30 -5.46 -16.51
C ILE A 128 -5.48 -5.98 -17.95
N SER A 129 -6.36 -5.34 -18.72
CA SER A 129 -6.43 -5.46 -20.17
C SER A 129 -5.82 -4.22 -20.82
N THR A 130 -5.05 -4.43 -21.89
CA THR A 130 -4.39 -3.35 -22.61
C THR A 130 -4.79 -3.29 -24.08
N GLY A 131 -4.82 -2.08 -24.61
CA GLY A 131 -4.94 -1.78 -26.03
C GLY A 131 -3.59 -1.47 -26.69
N PRO A 132 -3.61 -0.83 -27.87
CA PRO A 132 -2.40 -0.40 -28.57
C PRO A 132 -1.49 0.46 -27.69
N GLY A 133 -0.18 0.30 -27.82
CA GLY A 133 0.81 1.03 -27.05
C GLY A 133 0.87 0.67 -25.55
N GLY A 134 0.17 -0.40 -25.12
CA GLY A 134 0.13 -0.80 -23.72
C GLY A 134 -0.83 0.02 -22.86
N ARG A 135 -1.67 0.87 -23.47
CA ARG A 135 -2.69 1.66 -22.75
C ARG A 135 -3.64 0.71 -21.99
N ILE A 136 -3.88 0.99 -20.74
CA ILE A 136 -4.85 0.25 -19.93
C ILE A 136 -6.26 0.61 -20.41
N THR A 137 -7.04 -0.38 -20.82
CA THR A 137 -8.38 -0.21 -21.39
C THR A 137 -9.48 -0.77 -20.52
N ALA A 138 -9.16 -1.72 -19.66
CA ALA A 138 -10.06 -2.26 -18.65
C ALA A 138 -9.28 -2.89 -17.50
N VAL A 139 -9.94 -2.97 -16.36
CA VAL A 139 -9.48 -3.71 -15.18
C VAL A 139 -10.64 -4.53 -14.66
N THR A 140 -10.39 -5.82 -14.40
CA THR A 140 -11.38 -6.76 -13.87
C THR A 140 -10.86 -7.44 -12.62
N VAL A 141 -11.72 -7.66 -11.63
CA VAL A 141 -11.37 -8.40 -10.44
C VAL A 141 -11.43 -9.90 -10.73
N GLY A 142 -10.32 -10.58 -10.49
CA GLY A 142 -10.17 -12.00 -10.77
C GLY A 142 -9.94 -12.32 -12.24
N GLY A 143 -9.23 -13.42 -12.49
CA GLY A 143 -8.86 -13.85 -13.82
C GLY A 143 -7.94 -15.07 -13.78
N ARG A 144 -7.25 -15.29 -14.88
CA ARG A 144 -6.25 -16.36 -15.04
C ARG A 144 -5.19 -15.91 -16.01
N ASP A 145 -3.94 -16.23 -15.70
CA ASP A 145 -2.80 -15.99 -16.61
C ASP A 145 -2.75 -14.53 -17.08
N ALA A 146 -2.72 -13.59 -16.12
CA ALA A 146 -2.95 -12.17 -16.37
C ALA A 146 -1.89 -11.26 -15.73
N TRP A 147 -1.72 -10.08 -16.31
CA TRP A 147 -1.03 -8.97 -15.64
C TRP A 147 -1.94 -8.35 -14.60
N THR A 148 -1.47 -8.25 -13.36
CA THR A 148 -2.23 -7.72 -12.24
C THR A 148 -1.66 -6.39 -11.76
N MET A 149 -2.53 -5.50 -11.30
CA MET A 149 -2.14 -4.25 -10.66
C MET A 149 -1.37 -4.58 -9.38
N MET A 150 -0.14 -4.09 -9.24
CA MET A 150 0.68 -4.35 -8.05
C MET A 150 1.73 -3.26 -7.88
N GLY A 151 1.79 -2.70 -6.67
CA GLY A 151 2.81 -1.76 -6.28
C GLY A 151 2.51 -0.31 -6.65
N HIS A 152 3.56 0.41 -7.05
CA HIS A 152 3.50 1.84 -7.30
C HIS A 152 2.90 2.21 -8.66
N VAL A 153 2.45 3.46 -8.75
CA VAL A 153 2.06 4.08 -10.00
C VAL A 153 2.84 5.38 -10.22
N TYR A 154 2.94 5.80 -11.45
CA TYR A 154 3.41 7.12 -11.79
C TYR A 154 2.32 7.90 -12.52
N PHE A 155 1.99 9.06 -12.01
CA PHE A 155 1.12 10.05 -12.63
C PHE A 155 1.99 11.06 -13.36
N ASP A 156 1.82 11.21 -14.65
CA ASP A 156 2.33 12.39 -15.34
C ASP A 156 1.43 13.61 -15.08
N ARG A 157 1.86 14.77 -15.51
CA ARG A 157 1.12 16.02 -15.28
C ARG A 157 -0.29 16.00 -15.90
N ALA A 158 -0.45 15.37 -17.06
CA ALA A 158 -1.75 15.32 -17.75
C ALA A 158 -2.71 14.42 -16.97
N PHE A 159 -2.25 13.24 -16.57
CA PHE A 159 -3.01 12.31 -15.72
C PHE A 159 -3.39 12.98 -14.38
N SER A 160 -2.42 13.57 -13.69
CA SER A 160 -2.64 14.26 -12.40
C SER A 160 -3.70 15.36 -12.50
N THR A 161 -3.65 16.17 -13.57
CA THR A 161 -4.64 17.25 -13.79
C THR A 161 -6.03 16.66 -14.03
N GLY A 162 -6.14 15.64 -14.86
CA GLY A 162 -7.42 14.97 -15.16
C GLY A 162 -7.99 14.28 -13.94
N PHE A 163 -7.16 13.49 -13.24
CA PHE A 163 -7.58 12.76 -12.04
C PHE A 163 -7.99 13.70 -10.90
N ARG A 164 -7.24 14.79 -10.67
CA ARG A 164 -7.59 15.80 -9.67
C ARG A 164 -8.97 16.38 -9.95
N ARG A 165 -9.25 16.79 -11.20
CA ARG A 165 -10.57 17.33 -11.59
C ARG A 165 -11.69 16.33 -11.30
N ILE A 166 -11.50 15.08 -11.70
CA ILE A 166 -12.47 14.02 -11.43
C ILE A 166 -12.67 13.83 -9.91
N LEU A 167 -11.57 13.76 -9.16
CA LEU A 167 -11.64 13.59 -7.71
C LEU A 167 -12.39 14.75 -7.04
N GLU A 168 -12.17 16.00 -7.47
CA GLU A 168 -12.88 17.19 -6.98
C GLU A 168 -14.39 17.13 -7.29
N GLU A 169 -14.79 16.56 -8.43
CA GLU A 169 -16.19 16.38 -8.82
C GLU A 169 -16.92 15.30 -8.00
N VAL A 170 -16.22 14.21 -7.64
CA VAL A 170 -16.86 13.04 -7.02
C VAL A 170 -16.61 12.91 -5.53
N TYR A 171 -15.67 13.65 -4.95
CA TYR A 171 -15.20 13.44 -3.58
C TYR A 171 -16.31 13.47 -2.54
N GLU A 172 -17.22 14.45 -2.63
CA GLU A 172 -18.31 14.64 -1.66
C GLU A 172 -19.49 13.68 -1.87
N LEU A 173 -19.47 12.86 -2.94
CA LEU A 173 -20.53 11.87 -3.16
C LEU A 173 -20.36 10.73 -2.13
N PRO A 174 -21.44 10.34 -1.43
CA PRO A 174 -21.38 9.29 -0.39
C PRO A 174 -20.80 7.97 -0.89
N GLU A 175 -21.11 7.59 -2.13
CA GLU A 175 -20.60 6.37 -2.76
C GLU A 175 -19.09 6.41 -3.06
N THR A 176 -18.47 7.57 -3.02
CA THR A 176 -17.02 7.71 -3.24
C THR A 176 -16.22 7.42 -1.97
N ALA A 177 -16.79 7.64 -0.79
CA ALA A 177 -16.08 7.46 0.46
C ALA A 177 -15.42 6.06 0.60
N PRO A 178 -16.09 4.93 0.33
CA PRO A 178 -15.50 3.60 0.45
C PRO A 178 -14.59 3.21 -0.72
N LYS A 179 -14.58 3.96 -1.82
CA LYS A 179 -13.81 3.60 -3.03
C LYS A 179 -12.31 3.76 -2.81
N LEU A 180 -11.54 2.83 -3.39
CA LEU A 180 -10.14 3.05 -3.68
C LEU A 180 -10.00 4.11 -4.79
N TRP A 181 -8.89 4.84 -4.82
CA TRP A 181 -8.62 5.78 -5.91
C TRP A 181 -8.54 5.06 -7.27
N GLU A 182 -8.11 3.82 -7.26
CA GLU A 182 -8.07 2.93 -8.42
C GLU A 182 -9.47 2.68 -8.99
N GLN A 183 -10.48 2.55 -8.15
CA GLN A 183 -11.87 2.38 -8.59
C GLN A 183 -12.38 3.66 -9.26
N ILE A 184 -12.01 4.83 -8.74
CA ILE A 184 -12.32 6.11 -9.38
C ILE A 184 -11.63 6.19 -10.76
N TYR A 185 -10.36 5.80 -10.85
CA TYR A 185 -9.64 5.71 -12.13
C TYR A 185 -10.34 4.77 -13.11
N ILE A 186 -10.76 3.57 -12.69
CA ILE A 186 -11.40 2.57 -13.53
C ILE A 186 -12.74 3.09 -14.07
N GLU A 187 -13.53 3.78 -13.26
CA GLU A 187 -14.77 4.40 -13.68
C GLU A 187 -14.57 5.48 -14.77
N HIS A 188 -13.39 6.13 -14.77
CA HIS A 188 -13.01 7.18 -15.71
C HIS A 188 -11.85 6.79 -16.64
N ILE A 189 -11.66 5.50 -16.88
CA ILE A 189 -10.52 4.95 -17.64
C ILE A 189 -10.44 5.48 -19.08
N LYS A 190 -11.55 5.94 -19.63
CA LYS A 190 -11.61 6.52 -20.98
C LYS A 190 -11.07 7.94 -21.05
N ASP A 191 -11.16 8.65 -19.93
CA ASP A 191 -10.78 10.08 -19.80
C ASP A 191 -9.35 10.25 -19.31
N LEU A 192 -8.75 9.17 -18.79
CA LEU A 192 -7.43 9.15 -18.19
C LEU A 192 -6.51 8.19 -18.95
N ASP A 193 -5.35 8.67 -19.40
CA ASP A 193 -4.38 7.87 -20.14
C ASP A 193 -3.29 7.34 -19.23
N MET A 194 -3.19 6.02 -19.14
CA MET A 194 -2.21 5.31 -18.33
C MET A 194 -1.81 4.01 -19.04
N VAL A 195 -0.52 3.68 -19.02
CA VAL A 195 -0.02 2.43 -19.62
C VAL A 195 0.34 1.41 -18.54
N LEU A 196 0.35 0.16 -18.92
CA LEU A 196 0.85 -0.94 -18.11
C LEU A 196 2.38 -0.96 -18.16
N ARG A 197 3.05 -0.94 -17.00
CA ARG A 197 4.49 -1.14 -16.86
C ARG A 197 4.78 -2.49 -16.21
N ARG A 198 5.46 -3.36 -16.94
CA ARG A 198 5.72 -4.74 -16.55
C ARG A 198 6.95 -4.84 -15.68
N TYR A 199 6.82 -5.52 -14.55
CA TYR A 199 7.93 -5.90 -13.68
C TYR A 199 8.06 -7.42 -13.59
N PRO A 200 9.28 -7.96 -13.48
CA PRO A 200 9.50 -9.37 -13.22
C PRO A 200 8.85 -9.79 -11.88
N ALA A 201 8.46 -11.05 -11.79
CA ALA A 201 7.93 -11.60 -10.53
C ALA A 201 8.92 -11.41 -9.39
N GLY A 202 8.42 -11.05 -8.20
CA GLY A 202 9.21 -10.82 -6.99
C GLY A 202 9.97 -9.49 -6.93
N VAL A 203 9.86 -8.62 -7.94
CA VAL A 203 10.40 -7.25 -7.83
C VAL A 203 9.54 -6.41 -6.89
N VAL A 204 8.22 -6.52 -7.00
CA VAL A 204 7.27 -5.88 -6.11
C VAL A 204 6.64 -6.93 -5.22
N ASN A 205 6.67 -6.72 -3.92
CA ASN A 205 5.99 -7.56 -2.95
C ASN A 205 5.10 -6.66 -2.10
N GLU A 206 3.81 -6.83 -2.21
CA GLU A 206 2.80 -6.20 -1.39
C GLU A 206 2.33 -7.22 -0.37
N PHE A 207 2.28 -6.85 0.89
CA PHE A 207 1.88 -7.76 1.95
C PHE A 207 0.48 -7.43 2.43
N ASP A 208 -0.44 -8.36 2.30
CA ASP A 208 -1.82 -8.21 2.75
C ASP A 208 -2.08 -8.86 4.12
N SER A 209 -1.19 -9.75 4.53
CA SER A 209 -1.30 -10.50 5.79
C SER A 209 0.06 -10.74 6.44
N LEU A 210 0.05 -11.12 7.72
CA LEU A 210 1.26 -11.54 8.43
C LEU A 210 1.87 -12.81 7.83
N ASP A 211 1.05 -13.72 7.33
CA ASP A 211 1.52 -14.98 6.77
C ASP A 211 2.27 -14.76 5.45
N GLU A 212 1.87 -13.77 4.66
CA GLU A 212 2.64 -13.35 3.47
C GLU A 212 4.00 -12.78 3.84
N VAL A 213 4.08 -11.93 4.87
CA VAL A 213 5.37 -11.41 5.37
C VAL A 213 6.24 -12.55 5.87
N ARG A 214 5.69 -13.50 6.62
CA ARG A 214 6.41 -14.69 7.12
C ARG A 214 6.93 -15.57 5.98
N GLY A 215 6.13 -15.74 4.94
CA GLY A 215 6.55 -16.47 3.74
C GLY A 215 7.70 -15.80 3.01
N PHE A 216 7.72 -14.48 3.01
CA PHE A 216 8.78 -13.68 2.36
C PHE A 216 10.03 -13.52 3.24
N ASP A 217 9.85 -13.34 4.55
CA ASP A 217 10.94 -13.19 5.55
C ASP A 217 10.80 -14.26 6.65
N PRO A 218 11.48 -15.40 6.52
CA PRO A 218 11.42 -16.48 7.52
C PRO A 218 11.89 -16.07 8.92
N MET A 219 12.66 -14.98 9.03
CA MET A 219 13.14 -14.47 10.32
C MET A 219 12.23 -13.40 10.92
N PHE A 220 11.15 -13.03 10.22
CA PHE A 220 10.25 -11.95 10.63
C PHE A 220 9.75 -12.11 12.07
N MET A 221 9.18 -13.26 12.39
CA MET A 221 8.64 -13.52 13.75
C MET A 221 9.72 -13.52 14.84
N ASN A 222 10.91 -14.00 14.53
CA ASN A 222 12.03 -14.00 15.48
C ASN A 222 12.50 -12.57 15.80
N ASN A 223 12.47 -11.70 14.80
CA ASN A 223 12.88 -10.30 14.90
C ASN A 223 11.73 -9.35 15.26
N LEU A 224 10.52 -9.88 15.40
CA LEU A 224 9.33 -9.10 15.71
C LEU A 224 9.36 -8.66 17.19
N ASP A 225 9.46 -7.36 17.39
CA ASP A 225 9.26 -6.70 18.66
C ASP A 225 7.76 -6.39 18.82
N SER A 226 7.05 -7.22 19.59
CA SER A 226 5.60 -7.13 19.81
C SER A 226 5.25 -7.66 21.20
N GLU A 227 4.73 -6.78 22.03
CA GLU A 227 4.27 -7.14 23.39
C GLU A 227 3.09 -8.12 23.33
N ILE A 228 2.22 -7.98 22.33
CA ILE A 228 1.07 -8.87 22.16
C ILE A 228 1.55 -10.29 21.86
N PHE A 229 2.47 -10.48 20.91
CA PHE A 229 3.01 -11.81 20.60
C PHE A 229 3.81 -12.41 21.75
N GLU A 230 4.54 -11.60 22.50
CA GLU A 230 5.26 -12.05 23.69
C GLU A 230 4.30 -12.54 24.77
N ASN A 231 3.23 -11.79 25.03
CA ASN A 231 2.19 -12.17 26.00
C ASN A 231 1.47 -13.45 25.58
N ILE A 232 1.13 -13.61 24.30
CA ILE A 232 0.51 -14.85 23.79
C ILE A 232 1.45 -16.03 24.01
N ALA A 233 2.71 -15.92 23.56
CA ALA A 233 3.70 -16.97 23.67
C ALA A 233 3.94 -17.40 25.12
N GLN A 234 4.06 -16.45 26.04
CA GLN A 234 4.21 -16.73 27.47
C GLN A 234 2.97 -17.40 28.06
N THR A 235 1.78 -16.89 27.75
CA THR A 235 0.52 -17.40 28.32
C THR A 235 0.23 -18.81 27.89
N LEU A 236 0.55 -19.15 26.64
CA LEU A 236 0.28 -20.46 26.06
C LEU A 236 1.47 -21.42 26.11
N GLY A 237 2.65 -20.96 26.55
CA GLY A 237 3.85 -21.78 26.62
C GLY A 237 4.39 -22.22 25.25
N CYS A 238 4.22 -21.39 24.22
CA CYS A 238 4.63 -21.66 22.84
C CYS A 238 5.63 -20.63 22.32
N GLY A 239 6.24 -20.86 21.16
CA GLY A 239 7.06 -19.87 20.47
C GLY A 239 6.21 -18.88 19.68
N LYS A 240 6.74 -17.66 19.40
CA LYS A 240 6.04 -16.70 18.52
C LYS A 240 5.78 -17.27 17.11
N ASN A 241 6.64 -18.16 16.64
CA ASN A 241 6.49 -18.83 15.34
C ASN A 241 5.33 -19.85 15.29
N ASP A 242 4.93 -20.37 16.44
CA ASP A 242 3.85 -21.37 16.53
C ASP A 242 2.46 -20.72 16.46
N VAL A 243 2.40 -19.37 16.54
CA VAL A 243 1.15 -18.62 16.50
C VAL A 243 0.89 -18.15 15.07
N HIS A 244 -0.25 -18.54 14.51
CA HIS A 244 -0.59 -18.29 13.09
C HIS A 244 -2.10 -18.06 12.89
N ASP A 245 -2.55 -17.92 11.64
CA ASP A 245 -3.95 -17.74 11.24
C ASP A 245 -4.66 -16.60 11.97
N PHE A 246 -4.00 -15.44 11.99
CA PHE A 246 -4.58 -14.25 12.60
C PHE A 246 -5.66 -13.62 11.73
N TYR A 247 -6.79 -13.31 12.36
CA TYR A 247 -7.77 -12.41 11.75
C TYR A 247 -8.52 -11.60 12.82
N PRO A 248 -8.85 -10.32 12.53
CA PRO A 248 -9.57 -9.48 13.46
C PRO A 248 -11.02 -9.95 13.61
N LEU A 249 -11.51 -9.96 14.84
CA LEU A 249 -12.92 -10.22 15.13
C LEU A 249 -13.67 -8.90 15.11
N LYS A 250 -14.74 -8.83 14.30
CA LYS A 250 -15.59 -7.63 14.18
C LYS A 250 -16.58 -7.46 15.34
N GLN A 251 -16.56 -8.36 16.32
CA GLN A 251 -17.49 -8.38 17.45
C GLN A 251 -16.80 -7.81 18.68
N GLY A 252 -17.13 -6.56 19.00
CA GLY A 252 -16.65 -5.88 20.21
C GLY A 252 -16.70 -4.38 20.04
N ILE A 253 -17.51 -3.69 20.88
CA ILE A 253 -17.64 -2.22 20.81
C ILE A 253 -16.45 -1.52 21.48
N THR A 254 -15.73 -2.19 22.38
CA THR A 254 -14.73 -1.59 23.26
C THR A 254 -13.35 -2.26 23.22
N ASN A 255 -13.24 -3.51 22.76
CA ASN A 255 -12.00 -4.27 22.77
C ASN A 255 -11.57 -4.64 21.34
N LEU A 256 -10.30 -4.44 21.06
CA LEU A 256 -9.66 -4.99 19.87
C LEU A 256 -9.46 -6.50 20.10
N SER A 257 -10.10 -7.31 19.28
CA SER A 257 -10.06 -8.77 19.39
C SER A 257 -9.58 -9.39 18.09
N CYS A 258 -8.78 -10.42 18.18
CA CYS A 258 -8.35 -11.22 17.04
C CYS A 258 -8.45 -12.72 17.36
N HIS A 259 -8.67 -13.50 16.33
CA HIS A 259 -8.52 -14.95 16.36
C HIS A 259 -7.09 -15.31 15.95
N PHE A 260 -6.56 -16.38 16.49
CA PHE A 260 -5.31 -17.00 16.05
C PHE A 260 -5.35 -18.49 16.38
N ALA A 261 -4.47 -19.28 15.74
CA ALA A 261 -4.22 -20.68 16.04
C ALA A 261 -2.80 -20.86 16.59
N VAL A 262 -2.58 -21.97 17.32
CA VAL A 262 -1.27 -22.37 17.85
C VAL A 262 -1.05 -23.84 17.48
N GLY A 263 0.11 -24.15 16.85
CA GLY A 263 0.45 -25.52 16.49
C GLY A 263 1.63 -25.63 15.56
#